data_caaa1860670a31f294dcebba75ec8b7a
#
_entry.id   caaa1860670a31f294dcebba75ec8b7a
#
_cell.length_a   1.000
_cell.length_b   1.000
_cell.length_c   1.000
_cell.angle_alpha   90.00
_cell.angle_beta   90.00
_cell.angle_gamma   90.00
#
_symmetry.space_group_name_H-M   'P 1'
#
loop_
_entity.id
_entity.type
_entity.pdbx_description
1 polymer ?
#
loop_
_entity_poly.entity_id
_entity_poly.type
_entity_poly.pdbx_seq_one_letter_code
_entity_poly.pdbx_strand_id
1 'polypeptide(L)'
;MVLVLSEETVRTHLDLPGLVDVVGDALAKQAAGDVERPDRPHFPVGTGLEGNEPTGTAITMPAYIRGEKQYATKLVGVHEGNADRGYPTIHAQIALTDAQTGRPKAYMAGTTITNARTGCIGTLAVRELAPETTTLGII
;
A
#
# COMPACT_ATOMS: atom_id res chain seq x y z
N MET A 1 23.88 -3.81 -0.97
CA MET A 1 23.30 -2.51 -1.44
C MET A 1 21.81 -2.53 -1.14
N VAL A 2 21.25 -1.45 -0.62
CA VAL A 2 19.80 -1.25 -0.41
C VAL A 2 19.34 -0.25 -1.46
N LEU A 3 18.21 -0.53 -2.14
CA LEU A 3 17.64 0.38 -3.12
C LEU A 3 16.79 1.44 -2.40
N VAL A 4 16.83 2.67 -2.90
CA VAL A 4 15.93 3.75 -2.49
C VAL A 4 15.21 4.24 -3.74
N LEU A 5 13.87 4.05 -3.79
CA LEU A 5 13.06 4.34 -4.97
C LEU A 5 12.11 5.50 -4.68
N SER A 6 12.26 6.56 -5.47
CA SER A 6 11.37 7.73 -5.41
C SER A 6 9.97 7.41 -5.96
N GLU A 7 9.01 8.30 -5.72
CA GLU A 7 7.66 8.21 -6.28
C GLU A 7 7.68 8.18 -7.81
N GLU A 8 8.54 8.99 -8.44
CA GLU A 8 8.72 9.00 -9.88
C GLU A 8 9.27 7.67 -10.41
N THR A 9 10.31 7.14 -9.75
CA THR A 9 10.86 5.82 -10.11
C THR A 9 9.83 4.72 -10.00
N VAL A 10 9.05 4.71 -8.92
CA VAL A 10 7.95 3.75 -8.75
C VAL A 10 6.94 3.88 -9.88
N ARG A 11 6.50 5.11 -10.19
CA ARG A 11 5.51 5.36 -11.25
C ARG A 11 5.96 4.90 -12.62
N THR A 12 7.22 5.14 -12.98
CA THR A 12 7.76 4.75 -14.30
C THR A 12 7.93 3.25 -14.49
N HIS A 13 8.02 2.48 -13.38
CA HIS A 13 8.17 1.03 -13.43
C HIS A 13 6.89 0.25 -13.10
N LEU A 14 5.79 0.96 -12.84
CA LEU A 14 4.52 0.34 -12.48
C LEU A 14 3.81 -0.19 -13.73
N ASP A 15 3.71 -1.50 -13.84
CA ASP A 15 2.88 -2.19 -14.84
C ASP A 15 1.46 -2.41 -14.27
N LEU A 16 0.50 -1.57 -14.65
CA LEU A 16 -0.88 -1.66 -14.14
C LEU A 16 -1.60 -2.94 -14.56
N PRO A 17 -1.54 -3.41 -15.82
CA PRO A 17 -2.15 -4.68 -16.21
C PRO A 17 -1.59 -5.85 -15.40
N GLY A 18 -0.28 -5.99 -15.30
CA GLY A 18 0.35 -7.04 -14.51
C GLY A 18 0.05 -6.91 -13.01
N LEU A 19 -0.11 -5.70 -12.50
CA LEU A 19 -0.46 -5.49 -11.09
C LEU A 19 -1.85 -6.03 -10.74
N VAL A 20 -2.82 -5.99 -11.66
CA VAL A 20 -4.17 -6.56 -11.44
C VAL A 20 -4.06 -8.05 -11.12
N ASP A 21 -3.26 -8.79 -11.89
CA ASP A 21 -3.09 -10.22 -11.71
C ASP A 21 -2.33 -10.52 -10.40
N VAL A 22 -1.27 -9.79 -10.11
CA VAL A 22 -0.52 -9.90 -8.84
C VAL A 22 -1.41 -9.64 -7.62
N VAL A 23 -2.28 -8.63 -7.69
CA VAL A 23 -3.24 -8.35 -6.59
C VAL A 23 -4.28 -9.47 -6.48
N GLY A 24 -4.76 -10.00 -7.60
CA GLY A 24 -5.67 -11.16 -7.62
C GLY A 24 -5.07 -12.39 -6.95
N ASP A 25 -3.85 -12.75 -7.33
CA ASP A 25 -3.10 -13.86 -6.73
C ASP A 25 -2.87 -13.66 -5.22
N ALA A 26 -2.52 -12.44 -4.81
CA ALA A 26 -2.32 -12.13 -3.39
C ALA A 26 -3.63 -12.26 -2.58
N LEU A 27 -4.77 -11.87 -3.14
CA LEU A 27 -6.08 -12.05 -2.51
C LEU A 27 -6.46 -13.53 -2.42
N ALA A 28 -6.19 -14.32 -3.45
CA ALA A 28 -6.41 -15.77 -3.42
C ALA A 28 -5.56 -16.45 -2.35
N LYS A 29 -4.26 -16.12 -2.26
CA LYS A 29 -3.36 -16.60 -1.21
C LYS A 29 -3.85 -16.18 0.19
N GLN A 30 -4.35 -14.95 0.32
CA GLN A 30 -4.93 -14.48 1.58
C GLN A 30 -6.18 -15.30 1.97
N ALA A 31 -7.06 -15.58 1.03
CA ALA A 31 -8.25 -16.43 1.26
C ALA A 31 -7.89 -17.85 1.64
N ALA A 32 -6.79 -18.38 1.08
CA ALA A 32 -6.25 -19.71 1.41
C ALA A 32 -5.54 -19.77 2.79
N GLY A 33 -5.33 -18.65 3.46
CA GLY A 33 -4.62 -18.58 4.74
C GLY A 33 -3.09 -18.57 4.62
N ASP A 34 -2.55 -18.31 3.43
CA ASP A 34 -1.11 -18.30 3.16
C ASP A 34 -0.45 -16.92 3.38
N VAL A 35 -1.19 -15.99 3.95
CA VAL A 35 -0.68 -14.62 4.23
C VAL A 35 -0.62 -14.35 5.72
N GLU A 36 0.59 -14.14 6.24
CA GLU A 36 0.80 -13.61 7.57
C GLU A 36 0.55 -12.09 7.54
N ARG A 37 -0.52 -11.67 8.17
CA ARG A 37 -0.92 -10.29 8.26
C ARG A 37 -1.41 -9.98 9.67
N PRO A 38 -0.51 -9.60 10.58
CA PRO A 38 -0.87 -9.24 11.94
C PRO A 38 -1.76 -7.99 11.99
N ASP A 39 -2.33 -7.73 13.15
CA ASP A 39 -3.09 -6.51 13.39
C ASP A 39 -2.28 -5.28 12.99
N ARG A 40 -2.98 -4.28 12.48
CA ARG A 40 -2.37 -3.05 11.98
C ARG A 40 -2.43 -1.98 13.07
N PRO A 41 -1.37 -1.79 13.85
CA PRO A 41 -1.37 -0.73 14.82
C PRO A 41 -1.54 0.62 14.14
N HIS A 42 -2.46 1.41 14.66
CA HIS A 42 -2.68 2.79 14.28
C HIS A 42 -2.73 3.65 15.54
N PHE A 43 -2.19 4.84 15.46
CA PHE A 43 -2.11 5.75 16.59
C PHE A 43 -2.16 7.21 16.11
N PRO A 44 -2.71 8.11 16.94
CA PRO A 44 -2.74 9.52 16.63
C PRO A 44 -1.33 10.12 16.64
N VAL A 45 -1.07 11.07 15.72
CA VAL A 45 0.20 11.79 15.62
C VAL A 45 -0.04 13.28 15.49
N GLY A 46 0.98 14.07 15.84
CA GLY A 46 0.96 15.52 15.75
C GLY A 46 0.30 16.23 16.93
N THR A 47 -0.15 15.52 17.95
CA THR A 47 -0.64 16.11 19.19
C THR A 47 0.48 16.96 19.83
N GLY A 48 0.15 18.18 20.21
CA GLY A 48 1.11 19.11 20.82
C GLY A 48 1.92 19.94 19.83
N LEU A 49 1.78 19.75 18.50
CA LEU A 49 2.45 20.57 17.49
C LEU A 49 1.69 21.89 17.22
N GLU A 50 0.40 21.81 17.01
CA GLU A 50 -0.48 22.96 16.69
C GLU A 50 -1.67 23.07 17.66
N GLY A 51 -1.65 22.31 18.79
CA GLY A 51 -2.71 22.25 19.77
C GLY A 51 -2.78 20.86 20.43
N ASN A 52 -3.87 20.60 21.14
CA ASN A 52 -4.06 19.35 21.88
C ASN A 52 -4.65 18.23 21.04
N GLU A 53 -5.21 18.55 19.85
CA GLU A 53 -5.78 17.56 18.96
C GLU A 53 -4.71 16.96 18.02
N PRO A 54 -4.83 15.68 17.66
CA PRO A 54 -3.92 15.09 16.70
C PRO A 54 -4.15 15.68 15.30
N THR A 55 -3.09 15.86 14.55
CA THR A 55 -3.15 16.34 13.16
C THR A 55 -3.26 15.21 12.15
N GLY A 56 -3.15 13.97 12.58
CA GLY A 56 -3.26 12.80 11.71
C GLY A 56 -3.18 11.47 12.44
N THR A 57 -3.19 10.40 11.65
CA THR A 57 -3.06 9.01 12.12
C THR A 57 -1.91 8.32 11.41
N ALA A 58 -1.03 7.68 12.15
CA ALA A 58 0.01 6.79 11.62
C ALA A 58 -0.47 5.33 11.66
N ILE A 59 -0.16 4.57 10.62
CA ILE A 59 -0.54 3.15 10.49
C ILE A 59 0.68 2.34 10.06
N THR A 60 0.92 1.21 10.72
CA THR A 60 1.95 0.24 10.33
C THR A 60 1.28 -1.02 9.78
N MET A 61 1.69 -1.44 8.58
CA MET A 61 1.02 -2.51 7.84
C MET A 61 2.04 -3.54 7.34
N PRO A 62 2.50 -4.46 8.21
CA PRO A 62 3.36 -5.56 7.80
C PRO A 62 2.54 -6.66 7.10
N ALA A 63 3.18 -7.37 6.16
CA ALA A 63 2.62 -8.57 5.56
C ALA A 63 3.72 -9.48 4.97
N TYR A 64 3.49 -10.78 5.04
CA TYR A 64 4.31 -11.81 4.43
C TYR A 64 3.43 -12.87 3.77
N ILE A 65 3.72 -13.21 2.53
CA ILE A 65 3.12 -14.34 1.83
C ILE A 65 4.04 -15.53 2.04
N ARG A 66 3.51 -16.63 2.57
CA ARG A 66 4.31 -17.84 2.86
C ARG A 66 4.99 -18.34 1.60
N GLY A 67 6.29 -18.66 1.72
CA GLY A 67 7.11 -19.13 0.62
C GLY A 67 7.75 -18.04 -0.24
N GLU A 68 7.35 -16.78 -0.08
CA GLU A 68 7.99 -15.68 -0.79
C GLU A 68 9.36 -15.32 -0.19
N LYS A 69 10.25 -14.80 -1.04
CA LYS A 69 11.62 -14.45 -0.64
C LYS A 69 11.70 -13.16 0.17
N GLN A 70 10.67 -12.34 0.14
CA GLN A 70 10.62 -11.05 0.81
C GLN A 70 9.32 -10.89 1.59
N TYR A 71 9.37 -10.05 2.63
CA TYR A 71 8.19 -9.48 3.26
C TYR A 71 8.25 -7.96 3.20
N ALA A 72 7.10 -7.32 3.35
CA ALA A 72 7.01 -5.88 3.27
C ALA A 72 6.34 -5.29 4.52
N THR A 73 6.80 -4.10 4.89
CA THR A 73 6.10 -3.25 5.87
C THR A 73 5.81 -1.91 5.22
N LYS A 74 4.53 -1.56 5.17
CA LYS A 74 4.10 -0.23 4.74
C LYS A 74 3.81 0.64 5.96
N LEU A 75 4.39 1.83 5.97
CA LEU A 75 4.08 2.90 6.91
C LEU A 75 3.20 3.92 6.19
N VAL A 76 2.10 4.33 6.81
CA VAL A 76 1.15 5.28 6.23
C VAL A 76 0.86 6.39 7.23
N GLY A 77 0.91 7.63 6.77
CA GLY A 77 0.35 8.78 7.46
C GLY A 77 -0.94 9.22 6.77
N VAL A 78 -2.01 9.39 7.52
CA VAL A 78 -3.27 9.95 7.05
C VAL A 78 -3.49 11.27 7.76
N HIS A 79 -3.49 12.37 7.01
CA HIS A 79 -3.62 13.73 7.51
C HIS A 79 -4.67 14.48 6.69
N GLU A 80 -5.89 14.54 7.19
CA GLU A 80 -7.02 15.14 6.47
C GLU A 80 -6.79 16.63 6.15
N GLY A 81 -6.17 17.38 7.06
CA GLY A 81 -5.81 18.79 6.85
C GLY A 81 -4.72 19.07 5.82
N ASN A 82 -4.14 18.04 5.21
CA ASN A 82 -3.11 18.21 4.17
C ASN A 82 -3.66 18.85 2.90
N ALA A 83 -4.93 18.63 2.57
CA ALA A 83 -5.58 19.22 1.39
C ALA A 83 -5.47 20.77 1.43
N ASP A 84 -5.69 21.39 2.59
CA ASP A 84 -5.59 22.84 2.79
C ASP A 84 -4.16 23.36 2.64
N ARG A 85 -3.17 22.48 2.77
CA ARG A 85 -1.73 22.77 2.64
C ARG A 85 -1.17 22.41 1.26
N GLY A 86 -2.00 21.93 0.33
CA GLY A 86 -1.59 21.50 -1.01
C GLY A 86 -0.84 20.14 -1.03
N TYR A 87 -0.95 19.33 0.02
CA TYR A 87 -0.35 18.01 0.10
C TYR A 87 -1.40 16.91 -0.05
N PRO A 88 -1.03 15.71 -0.53
CA PRO A 88 -1.89 14.55 -0.46
C PRO A 88 -2.30 14.23 0.99
N THR A 89 -3.55 13.85 1.19
CA THR A 89 -4.07 13.40 2.49
C THR A 89 -3.33 12.15 3.00
N ILE A 90 -2.85 11.30 2.09
CA ILE A 90 -2.18 10.04 2.41
C ILE A 90 -0.75 10.08 1.87
N HIS A 91 0.20 9.83 2.74
CA HIS A 91 1.58 9.53 2.40
C HIS A 91 1.93 8.12 2.86
N ALA A 92 2.60 7.36 2.00
CA ALA A 92 3.02 6.01 2.31
C ALA A 92 4.48 5.78 1.92
N GLN A 93 5.14 4.92 2.69
CA GLN A 93 6.46 4.39 2.39
C GLN A 93 6.46 2.88 2.65
N ILE A 94 7.25 2.13 1.87
CA ILE A 94 7.33 0.68 1.96
C ILE A 94 8.79 0.27 2.18
N ALA A 95 9.03 -0.54 3.19
CA ALA A 95 10.27 -1.26 3.39
C ALA A 95 10.09 -2.70 2.89
N LEU A 96 10.98 -3.14 1.98
CA LEU A 96 11.05 -4.51 1.49
C LEU A 96 12.25 -5.19 2.13
N THR A 97 12.05 -6.35 2.73
CA THR A 97 13.02 -7.06 3.52
C THR A 97 13.14 -8.51 3.06
N ASP A 98 14.35 -9.04 3.04
CA ASP A 98 14.64 -10.44 2.75
C ASP A 98 14.08 -11.34 3.87
N ALA A 99 13.23 -12.29 3.52
CA ALA A 99 12.52 -13.10 4.50
C ALA A 99 13.41 -14.12 5.22
N GLN A 100 14.52 -14.50 4.60
CA GLN A 100 15.43 -15.50 5.17
C GLN A 100 16.47 -14.87 6.12
N THR A 101 16.93 -13.67 5.81
CA THR A 101 18.07 -13.05 6.49
C THR A 101 17.73 -11.79 7.26
N GLY A 102 16.55 -11.22 7.07
CA GLY A 102 16.16 -9.93 7.65
C GLY A 102 16.87 -8.71 7.03
N ARG A 103 17.66 -8.91 5.95
CA ARG A 103 18.39 -7.80 5.32
C ARG A 103 17.45 -6.88 4.57
N PRO A 104 17.53 -5.55 4.72
CA PRO A 104 16.76 -4.62 3.92
C PRO A 104 17.17 -4.73 2.45
N LYS A 105 16.19 -4.78 1.56
CA LYS A 105 16.33 -4.83 0.10
C LYS A 105 16.04 -3.49 -0.54
N ALA A 106 14.93 -2.86 -0.15
CA ALA A 106 14.53 -1.58 -0.69
C ALA A 106 13.72 -0.76 0.31
N TYR A 107 13.84 0.55 0.18
CA TYR A 107 12.89 1.53 0.70
C TYR A 107 12.28 2.27 -0.49
N MET A 108 10.97 2.40 -0.53
CA MET A 108 10.30 3.01 -1.68
C MET A 108 9.14 3.90 -1.25
N ALA A 109 8.89 4.94 -2.03
CA ALA A 109 7.68 5.72 -1.94
C ALA A 109 6.46 4.82 -2.22
N GLY A 110 5.47 4.87 -1.34
CA GLY A 110 4.38 3.91 -1.34
C GLY A 110 3.02 4.49 -1.72
N THR A 111 2.91 5.79 -1.97
CA THR A 111 1.63 6.45 -2.26
C THR A 111 1.06 5.99 -3.59
N THR A 112 1.84 6.03 -4.67
CA THR A 112 1.43 5.51 -5.98
C THR A 112 1.05 4.03 -5.92
N ILE A 113 1.84 3.20 -5.23
CA ILE A 113 1.54 1.76 -5.05
C ILE A 113 0.22 1.57 -4.29
N THR A 114 -0.02 2.38 -3.25
CA THR A 114 -1.26 2.33 -2.47
C THR A 114 -2.48 2.65 -3.31
N ASN A 115 -2.40 3.66 -4.15
CA ASN A 115 -3.47 4.07 -5.05
C ASN A 115 -3.70 3.03 -6.15
N ALA A 116 -2.64 2.61 -6.83
CA ALA A 116 -2.69 1.64 -7.91
C ALA A 116 -3.30 0.30 -7.46
N ARG A 117 -2.82 -0.29 -6.33
CA ARG A 117 -3.37 -1.55 -5.83
C ARG A 117 -4.85 -1.42 -5.43
N THR A 118 -5.28 -0.23 -5.00
CA THR A 118 -6.70 0.01 -4.66
C THR A 118 -7.55 0.02 -5.92
N GLY A 119 -7.09 0.68 -6.98
CA GLY A 119 -7.72 0.62 -8.30
C GLY A 119 -7.79 -0.80 -8.87
N CYS A 120 -6.74 -1.61 -8.67
CA CYS A 120 -6.73 -3.01 -9.10
C CYS A 120 -7.82 -3.85 -8.41
N ILE A 121 -8.14 -3.59 -7.14
CA ILE A 121 -9.23 -4.30 -6.45
C ILE A 121 -10.57 -3.97 -7.11
N GLY A 122 -10.81 -2.71 -7.48
CA GLY A 122 -12.00 -2.32 -8.24
C GLY A 122 -12.07 -3.01 -9.61
N THR A 123 -10.95 -3.05 -10.33
CA THR A 123 -10.84 -3.74 -11.62
C THR A 123 -11.12 -5.24 -11.48
N LEU A 124 -10.57 -5.90 -10.46
CA LEU A 124 -10.85 -7.30 -10.16
C LEU A 124 -12.34 -7.53 -9.87
N ALA A 125 -12.94 -6.66 -9.06
CA ALA A 125 -14.37 -6.78 -8.75
C ALA A 125 -15.23 -6.69 -10.02
N VAL A 126 -14.93 -5.78 -10.94
CA VAL A 126 -15.62 -5.69 -12.24
C VAL A 126 -15.39 -6.95 -13.07
N ARG A 127 -14.14 -7.41 -13.19
CA ARG A 127 -13.77 -8.59 -13.97
C ARG A 127 -14.51 -9.85 -13.49
N GLU A 128 -14.61 -10.05 -12.19
CA GLU A 128 -15.16 -11.27 -11.61
C GLU A 128 -16.69 -11.23 -11.39
N LEU A 129 -17.24 -10.03 -11.12
CA LEU A 129 -18.65 -9.90 -10.73
C LEU A 129 -19.53 -9.30 -11.84
N ALA A 130 -18.94 -8.61 -12.81
CA ALA A 130 -19.66 -7.93 -13.88
C ALA A 130 -18.89 -7.98 -15.22
N PRO A 131 -18.56 -9.19 -15.74
CA PRO A 131 -17.66 -9.36 -16.90
C PRO A 131 -18.22 -8.76 -18.21
N GLU A 132 -19.53 -8.55 -18.31
CA GLU A 132 -20.17 -7.95 -19.49
C GLU A 132 -20.34 -6.41 -19.38
N THR A 133 -19.69 -5.79 -18.37
CA THR A 133 -19.79 -4.35 -18.16
C THR A 133 -19.08 -3.60 -19.29
N THR A 134 -19.78 -2.65 -19.91
CA THR A 134 -19.23 -1.75 -20.94
C THR A 134 -18.98 -0.34 -20.42
N THR A 135 -19.53 0.00 -19.26
CA THR A 135 -19.41 1.34 -18.66
C THR A 135 -19.21 1.21 -17.15
N LEU A 136 -18.20 1.91 -16.62
CA LEU A 136 -17.90 1.98 -15.21
C LEU A 136 -17.97 3.43 -14.72
N GLY A 137 -18.76 3.69 -13.70
CA GLY A 137 -18.77 4.97 -12.98
C GLY A 137 -17.83 4.90 -11.76
N ILE A 138 -17.04 5.95 -11.57
CA ILE A 138 -16.16 6.11 -10.38
C ILE A 138 -16.63 7.38 -9.66
N ILE A 139 -16.88 7.26 -8.35
CA ILE A 139 -17.34 8.35 -7.46
C ILE A 139 -16.22 8.72 -6.50
#